data_283cec3715c42a62dbcef32da242c2f9
#
_entry.id   283cec3715c42a62dbcef32da242c2f9
#
_cell.length_a   1.000
_cell.length_b   1.000
_cell.length_c   1.000
_cell.angle_alpha   90.00
_cell.angle_beta   90.00
_cell.angle_gamma   90.00
#
_symmetry.space_group_name_H-M   'P 1'
#
loop_
_entity.id
_entity.type
_entity.pdbx_description
1 polymer ?
#
loop_
_entity_poly.entity_id
_entity_poly.type
_entity_poly.pdbx_seq_one_letter_code
_entity_poly.pdbx_strand_id
1 'polypeptide(L)'
;MYNITLRLQIVIKEFILKKLVAYITTGYPSLEFTIDMALALAEAGVDTLELGMPFSDPVADGPVIEKANLKALQNGFKLEHLFDASAKIAPHIDTLWMGYFNPFYHKGMDFFIEEAKKSGVNGFIIPDLPLEEANPYKPMMKEANLALIDFIAPTDSKERIKEIVTDAQKFIYLVAYAGITGSGQSEDLQPIITNIREYTDTPVYVGFGVDQNTAQEKAKGVDGVIVGSAFVKILLDDGLNNTQKITKISGIAKEIKEQINI
;
A
#
# COMPACT_ATOMS: atom_id res chain seq x y z
N MET A 1 33.24 13.09 -22.01
CA MET A 1 31.97 12.41 -22.22
C MET A 1 31.44 11.67 -20.97
N TYR A 2 32.25 10.95 -20.21
CA TYR A 2 31.83 10.23 -18.97
C TYR A 2 31.20 11.12 -17.88
N ASN A 3 31.66 12.36 -17.75
CA ASN A 3 31.21 13.27 -16.68
C ASN A 3 29.81 13.89 -16.92
N ILE A 4 29.36 13.96 -18.16
CA ILE A 4 28.05 14.52 -18.52
C ILE A 4 26.95 13.47 -18.29
N THR A 5 27.21 12.22 -18.63
CA THR A 5 26.27 11.11 -18.44
C THR A 5 26.03 10.84 -16.95
N LEU A 6 27.10 10.89 -16.13
CA LEU A 6 26.97 10.73 -14.68
C LEU A 6 26.20 11.89 -14.02
N ARG A 7 26.45 13.14 -14.47
CA ARG A 7 25.70 14.32 -13.99
C ARG A 7 24.21 14.26 -14.43
N LEU A 8 23.93 13.82 -15.64
CA LEU A 8 22.56 13.62 -16.11
C LEU A 8 21.84 12.50 -15.32
N GLN A 9 22.53 11.41 -15.00
CA GLN A 9 21.96 10.34 -14.18
C GLN A 9 21.70 10.79 -12.74
N ILE A 10 22.58 11.61 -12.16
CA ILE A 10 22.39 12.19 -10.83
C ILE A 10 21.21 13.17 -10.85
N VAL A 11 21.14 14.06 -11.85
CA VAL A 11 20.04 15.03 -12.00
C VAL A 11 18.70 14.33 -12.29
N ILE A 12 18.69 13.24 -13.07
CA ILE A 12 17.46 12.47 -13.32
C ILE A 12 17.02 11.73 -12.03
N LYS A 13 17.95 11.25 -11.22
CA LYS A 13 17.63 10.58 -9.94
C LYS A 13 17.06 11.56 -8.90
N GLU A 14 17.43 12.84 -8.96
CA GLU A 14 16.87 13.91 -8.12
C GLU A 14 15.46 14.36 -8.54
N PHE A 15 15.01 14.01 -9.76
CA PHE A 15 13.68 14.37 -10.28
C PHE A 15 12.67 13.22 -10.33
N ILE A 16 12.96 12.03 -9.79
CA ILE A 16 11.94 10.99 -9.67
C ILE A 16 11.04 11.34 -8.50
N LEU A 17 9.83 11.82 -8.83
CA LEU A 17 8.80 12.10 -7.83
C LEU A 17 8.48 10.86 -7.00
N LYS A 18 8.52 11.01 -5.69
CA LYS A 18 8.15 9.95 -4.75
C LYS A 18 6.69 9.59 -4.90
N LYS A 19 6.40 8.32 -4.67
CA LYS A 19 5.09 7.75 -4.84
C LYS A 19 4.26 7.84 -3.57
N LEU A 20 2.97 8.12 -3.73
CA LEU A 20 1.99 8.06 -2.67
C LEU A 20 1.06 6.88 -2.92
N VAL A 21 1.01 5.97 -1.97
CA VAL A 21 0.06 4.85 -1.94
C VAL A 21 -1.01 5.15 -0.89
N ALA A 22 -2.27 4.97 -1.23
CA ALA A 22 -3.39 5.16 -0.33
C ALA A 22 -4.12 3.85 -0.08
N TYR A 23 -4.39 3.52 1.19
CA TYR A 23 -5.24 2.43 1.58
C TYR A 23 -6.66 2.91 1.90
N ILE A 24 -7.67 2.22 1.38
CA ILE A 24 -9.07 2.36 1.78
C ILE A 24 -9.74 1.00 1.94
N THR A 25 -10.70 0.90 2.88
CA THR A 25 -11.47 -0.33 3.11
C THR A 25 -12.63 -0.42 2.10
N THR A 26 -12.67 -1.48 1.30
CA THR A 26 -13.74 -1.71 0.33
C THR A 26 -15.10 -1.91 1.01
N GLY A 27 -16.14 -1.27 0.48
CA GLY A 27 -17.51 -1.39 0.96
C GLY A 27 -17.82 -0.59 2.22
N TYR A 28 -16.90 0.27 2.69
CA TYR A 28 -17.18 1.15 3.82
C TYR A 28 -17.02 2.64 3.44
N PRO A 29 -18.03 3.49 3.73
CA PRO A 29 -19.35 3.15 4.27
C PRO A 29 -20.28 2.44 3.26
N SER A 30 -20.01 2.50 1.96
CA SER A 30 -20.70 1.76 0.90
C SER A 30 -19.77 1.47 -0.27
N LEU A 31 -20.24 0.65 -1.22
CA LEU A 31 -19.48 0.34 -2.43
C LEU A 31 -19.31 1.58 -3.33
N GLU A 32 -20.39 2.34 -3.53
CA GLU A 32 -20.39 3.57 -4.32
C GLU A 32 -19.42 4.59 -3.73
N PHE A 33 -19.45 4.76 -2.41
CA PHE A 33 -18.50 5.63 -1.72
C PHE A 33 -17.04 5.20 -1.92
N THR A 34 -16.76 3.89 -1.89
CA THR A 34 -15.41 3.36 -2.14
C THR A 34 -14.91 3.79 -3.52
N ILE A 35 -15.76 3.69 -4.55
CA ILE A 35 -15.43 4.08 -5.92
C ILE A 35 -15.20 5.59 -6.00
N ASP A 36 -16.11 6.41 -5.49
CA ASP A 36 -16.01 7.86 -5.52
C ASP A 36 -14.75 8.35 -4.78
N MET A 37 -14.43 7.73 -3.64
CA MET A 37 -13.22 8.05 -2.85
C MET A 37 -11.94 7.70 -3.61
N ALA A 38 -11.91 6.53 -4.25
CA ALA A 38 -10.76 6.10 -5.04
C ALA A 38 -10.48 7.04 -6.22
N LEU A 39 -11.51 7.47 -6.93
CA LEU A 39 -11.39 8.42 -8.04
C LEU A 39 -10.92 9.80 -7.55
N ALA A 40 -11.45 10.28 -6.41
CA ALA A 40 -11.00 11.52 -5.81
C ALA A 40 -9.52 11.47 -5.33
N LEU A 41 -9.07 10.30 -4.85
CA LEU A 41 -7.66 10.07 -4.50
C LEU A 41 -6.75 10.09 -5.74
N ALA A 42 -7.20 9.48 -6.85
CA ALA A 42 -6.48 9.54 -8.13
C ALA A 42 -6.32 10.99 -8.62
N GLU A 43 -7.38 11.78 -8.58
CA GLU A 43 -7.35 13.21 -8.93
C GLU A 43 -6.47 14.04 -7.98
N ALA A 44 -6.34 13.63 -6.71
CA ALA A 44 -5.48 14.26 -5.73
C ALA A 44 -3.99 13.92 -5.89
N GLY A 45 -3.62 13.05 -6.85
CA GLY A 45 -2.24 12.70 -7.16
C GLY A 45 -1.71 11.47 -6.41
N VAL A 46 -2.60 10.62 -5.89
CA VAL A 46 -2.22 9.28 -5.41
C VAL A 46 -1.80 8.43 -6.60
N ASP A 47 -0.67 7.73 -6.48
CA ASP A 47 -0.10 6.93 -7.58
C ASP A 47 -0.65 5.51 -7.60
N THR A 48 -0.86 4.91 -6.42
CA THR A 48 -1.34 3.52 -6.28
C THR A 48 -2.38 3.45 -5.16
N LEU A 49 -3.43 2.68 -5.38
CA LEU A 49 -4.46 2.41 -4.40
C LEU A 49 -4.32 0.99 -3.86
N GLU A 50 -4.26 0.86 -2.55
CA GLU A 50 -4.47 -0.40 -1.84
C GLU A 50 -5.96 -0.53 -1.51
N LEU A 51 -6.65 -1.38 -2.24
CA LEU A 51 -8.06 -1.65 -2.02
C LEU A 51 -8.18 -2.81 -1.03
N GLY A 52 -8.48 -2.46 0.23
CA GLY A 52 -8.56 -3.41 1.34
C GLY A 52 -9.76 -4.35 1.20
N MET A 53 -9.52 -5.65 1.25
CA MET A 53 -10.54 -6.70 1.34
C MET A 53 -10.89 -6.89 2.82
N PRO A 54 -12.10 -6.52 3.27
CA PRO A 54 -12.51 -6.67 4.66
C PRO A 54 -12.38 -8.10 5.17
N PHE A 55 -11.76 -8.25 6.35
CA PHE A 55 -11.54 -9.54 7.00
C PHE A 55 -11.85 -9.43 8.50
N SER A 56 -12.31 -10.54 9.11
CA SER A 56 -12.72 -10.56 10.52
C SER A 56 -11.55 -10.55 11.51
N ASP A 57 -10.39 -11.06 11.08
CA ASP A 57 -9.23 -11.31 11.95
C ASP A 57 -7.94 -10.67 11.37
N PRO A 58 -7.89 -9.33 11.20
CA PRO A 58 -6.84 -8.61 10.49
C PRO A 58 -5.60 -8.41 11.38
N VAL A 59 -4.81 -9.45 11.60
CA VAL A 59 -3.71 -9.52 12.58
C VAL A 59 -2.58 -8.51 12.40
N ALA A 60 -2.43 -7.95 11.20
CA ALA A 60 -1.44 -6.91 10.91
C ALA A 60 -2.00 -5.49 10.97
N ASP A 61 -3.33 -5.34 11.13
CA ASP A 61 -3.98 -4.03 11.14
C ASP A 61 -4.06 -3.45 12.55
N GLY A 62 -3.98 -2.12 12.63
CA GLY A 62 -4.29 -1.42 13.86
C GLY A 62 -5.81 -1.24 14.06
N PRO A 63 -6.23 -0.80 15.27
CA PRO A 63 -7.66 -0.75 15.67
C PRO A 63 -8.54 0.13 14.78
N VAL A 64 -7.95 1.08 14.05
CA VAL A 64 -8.67 1.96 13.12
C VAL A 64 -9.10 1.18 11.88
N ILE A 65 -8.18 0.45 11.25
CA ILE A 65 -8.46 -0.35 10.05
C ILE A 65 -9.33 -1.55 10.41
N GLU A 66 -9.04 -2.23 11.53
CA GLU A 66 -9.86 -3.31 12.08
C GLU A 66 -11.33 -2.89 12.24
N LYS A 67 -11.58 -1.71 12.83
CA LYS A 67 -12.93 -1.17 12.98
C LYS A 67 -13.63 -0.92 11.64
N ALA A 68 -12.92 -0.43 10.63
CA ALA A 68 -13.47 -0.22 9.30
C ALA A 68 -13.80 -1.55 8.62
N ASN A 69 -12.92 -2.56 8.73
CA ASN A 69 -13.17 -3.92 8.24
C ASN A 69 -14.43 -4.50 8.87
N LEU A 70 -14.57 -4.43 10.19
CA LEU A 70 -15.76 -4.91 10.91
C LEU A 70 -17.04 -4.20 10.42
N LYS A 71 -17.00 -2.86 10.27
CA LYS A 71 -18.17 -2.11 9.76
C LYS A 71 -18.51 -2.49 8.31
N ALA A 72 -17.53 -2.70 7.44
CA ALA A 72 -17.77 -3.16 6.08
C ALA A 72 -18.43 -4.55 6.03
N LEU A 73 -17.95 -5.48 6.85
CA LEU A 73 -18.56 -6.81 7.00
C LEU A 73 -19.99 -6.73 7.53
N GLN A 74 -20.25 -5.91 8.55
CA GLN A 74 -21.58 -5.67 9.09
C GLN A 74 -22.54 -5.02 8.07
N ASN A 75 -22.01 -4.19 7.16
CA ASN A 75 -22.74 -3.61 6.05
C ASN A 75 -23.00 -4.61 4.90
N GLY A 76 -22.61 -5.88 5.07
CA GLY A 76 -22.87 -6.94 4.10
C GLY A 76 -21.86 -6.99 2.95
N PHE A 77 -20.61 -6.60 3.19
CA PHE A 77 -19.53 -6.78 2.20
C PHE A 77 -19.50 -8.23 1.69
N LYS A 78 -19.34 -8.35 0.38
CA LYS A 78 -19.12 -9.61 -0.33
C LYS A 78 -17.90 -9.46 -1.23
N LEU A 79 -17.26 -10.57 -1.55
CA LEU A 79 -16.04 -10.57 -2.38
C LEU A 79 -16.29 -9.97 -3.76
N GLU A 80 -17.49 -10.16 -4.31
CA GLU A 80 -17.90 -9.56 -5.59
C GLU A 80 -17.86 -8.02 -5.56
N HIS A 81 -18.09 -7.41 -4.39
CA HIS A 81 -17.97 -5.95 -4.24
C HIS A 81 -16.54 -5.45 -4.45
N LEU A 82 -15.52 -6.25 -4.08
CA LEU A 82 -14.11 -5.94 -4.37
C LEU A 82 -13.87 -5.91 -5.88
N PHE A 83 -14.37 -6.92 -6.60
CA PHE A 83 -14.19 -7.04 -8.05
C PHE A 83 -14.92 -5.94 -8.80
N ASP A 84 -16.18 -5.67 -8.44
CA ASP A 84 -16.99 -4.61 -9.03
C ASP A 84 -16.41 -3.21 -8.83
N ALA A 85 -15.88 -2.94 -7.62
CA ALA A 85 -15.18 -1.69 -7.34
C ALA A 85 -13.91 -1.58 -8.18
N SER A 86 -13.09 -2.64 -8.17
CA SER A 86 -11.82 -2.66 -8.89
C SER A 86 -11.98 -2.41 -10.38
N ALA A 87 -12.96 -3.03 -11.03
CA ALA A 87 -13.23 -2.85 -12.45
C ALA A 87 -13.55 -1.39 -12.84
N LYS A 88 -14.09 -0.61 -11.90
CA LYS A 88 -14.39 0.82 -12.09
C LYS A 88 -13.21 1.72 -11.70
N ILE A 89 -12.35 1.29 -10.80
CA ILE A 89 -11.25 2.07 -10.24
C ILE A 89 -9.97 1.89 -11.04
N ALA A 90 -9.61 0.66 -11.39
CA ALA A 90 -8.33 0.31 -12.01
C ALA A 90 -8.04 1.01 -13.35
N PRO A 91 -9.04 1.40 -14.18
CA PRO A 91 -8.76 2.22 -15.36
C PRO A 91 -8.22 3.63 -15.06
N HIS A 92 -8.35 4.12 -13.82
CA HIS A 92 -8.02 5.49 -13.41
C HIS A 92 -6.80 5.58 -12.50
N ILE A 93 -6.48 4.51 -11.77
CA ILE A 93 -5.37 4.48 -10.82
C ILE A 93 -4.82 3.06 -10.72
N ASP A 94 -3.49 2.95 -10.60
CA ASP A 94 -2.84 1.67 -10.30
C ASP A 94 -3.41 1.09 -9.01
N THR A 95 -3.98 -0.13 -9.09
CA THR A 95 -4.74 -0.73 -8.00
C THR A 95 -4.15 -2.07 -7.60
N LEU A 96 -3.97 -2.26 -6.30
CA LEU A 96 -3.58 -3.52 -5.67
C LEU A 96 -4.67 -3.97 -4.70
N TRP A 97 -4.91 -5.27 -4.58
CA TRP A 97 -5.73 -5.80 -3.50
C TRP A 97 -4.88 -6.05 -2.25
N MET A 98 -5.31 -5.48 -1.14
CA MET A 98 -4.73 -5.76 0.17
C MET A 98 -5.69 -6.65 0.96
N GLY A 99 -5.22 -7.82 1.41
CA GLY A 99 -6.03 -8.75 2.18
C GLY A 99 -5.18 -9.81 2.87
N TYR A 100 -5.82 -10.57 3.75
CA TYR A 100 -5.18 -11.65 4.51
C TYR A 100 -5.19 -12.96 3.74
N PHE A 101 -4.23 -13.84 4.03
CA PHE A 101 -4.02 -15.04 3.23
C PHE A 101 -5.19 -16.04 3.29
N ASN A 102 -5.91 -16.12 4.42
CA ASN A 102 -6.99 -17.10 4.58
C ASN A 102 -8.08 -17.04 3.48
N PRO A 103 -8.65 -15.89 3.07
CA PRO A 103 -9.55 -15.80 1.92
C PRO A 103 -8.92 -16.28 0.61
N PHE A 104 -7.66 -15.92 0.33
CA PHE A 104 -6.93 -16.35 -0.87
C PHE A 104 -6.73 -17.87 -0.87
N TYR A 105 -6.35 -18.45 0.28
CA TYR A 105 -6.18 -19.87 0.43
C TYR A 105 -7.50 -20.66 0.25
N HIS A 106 -8.58 -20.16 0.87
CA HIS A 106 -9.89 -20.82 0.85
C HIS A 106 -10.53 -20.86 -0.53
N LYS A 107 -10.44 -19.76 -1.29
CA LYS A 107 -11.00 -19.66 -2.65
C LYS A 107 -10.04 -20.16 -3.74
N GLY A 108 -8.76 -20.23 -3.43
CA GLY A 108 -7.68 -20.54 -4.36
C GLY A 108 -7.04 -19.28 -4.98
N MET A 109 -5.72 -19.27 -5.03
CA MET A 109 -4.95 -18.16 -5.62
C MET A 109 -5.27 -17.99 -7.11
N ASP A 110 -5.47 -19.08 -7.86
CA ASP A 110 -5.85 -19.05 -9.27
C ASP A 110 -7.14 -18.25 -9.49
N PHE A 111 -8.14 -18.43 -8.61
CA PHE A 111 -9.38 -17.68 -8.67
C PHE A 111 -9.15 -16.18 -8.55
N PHE A 112 -8.33 -15.76 -7.57
CA PHE A 112 -8.02 -14.33 -7.39
C PHE A 112 -7.19 -13.76 -8.53
N ILE A 113 -6.27 -14.53 -9.11
CA ILE A 113 -5.50 -14.15 -10.30
C ILE A 113 -6.44 -13.86 -11.47
N GLU A 114 -7.40 -14.76 -11.75
CA GLU A 114 -8.36 -14.57 -12.83
C GLU A 114 -9.27 -13.34 -12.61
N GLU A 115 -9.77 -13.15 -11.37
CA GLU A 115 -10.60 -11.99 -11.04
C GLU A 115 -9.79 -10.67 -11.06
N ALA A 116 -8.52 -10.68 -10.66
CA ALA A 116 -7.63 -9.53 -10.75
C ALA A 116 -7.41 -9.10 -12.21
N LYS A 117 -7.15 -10.06 -13.11
CA LYS A 117 -7.03 -9.79 -14.55
C LYS A 117 -8.29 -9.18 -15.14
N LYS A 118 -9.47 -9.72 -14.79
CA LYS A 118 -10.77 -9.18 -15.26
C LYS A 118 -11.02 -7.77 -14.75
N SER A 119 -10.61 -7.49 -13.52
CA SER A 119 -10.83 -6.21 -12.83
C SER A 119 -9.75 -5.17 -13.10
N GLY A 120 -8.66 -5.53 -13.82
CA GLY A 120 -7.54 -4.63 -14.11
C GLY A 120 -6.62 -4.34 -12.93
N VAL A 121 -6.63 -5.18 -11.91
CA VAL A 121 -5.76 -5.07 -10.71
C VAL A 121 -4.37 -5.59 -11.02
N ASN A 122 -3.34 -4.94 -10.48
CA ASN A 122 -1.94 -5.17 -10.84
C ASN A 122 -1.15 -6.01 -9.80
N GLY A 123 -1.79 -6.48 -8.73
CA GLY A 123 -1.12 -7.33 -7.75
C GLY A 123 -1.81 -7.38 -6.40
N PHE A 124 -1.15 -8.09 -5.47
CA PHE A 124 -1.65 -8.38 -4.15
C PHE A 124 -0.67 -7.97 -3.06
N ILE A 125 -1.21 -7.51 -1.95
CA ILE A 125 -0.52 -7.20 -0.70
C ILE A 125 -1.12 -8.11 0.36
N ILE A 126 -0.33 -9.10 0.84
CA ILE A 126 -0.80 -10.12 1.79
C ILE A 126 0.14 -10.13 3.01
N PRO A 127 -0.18 -9.34 4.06
CA PRO A 127 0.74 -9.09 5.18
C PRO A 127 1.08 -10.32 6.02
N ASP A 128 0.21 -11.33 6.05
CA ASP A 128 0.36 -12.58 6.79
C ASP A 128 0.88 -13.75 5.94
N LEU A 129 1.46 -13.46 4.76
CA LEU A 129 2.07 -14.44 3.86
C LEU A 129 3.60 -14.26 3.84
N PRO A 130 4.35 -14.99 4.68
CA PRO A 130 5.81 -14.89 4.70
C PRO A 130 6.43 -15.47 3.43
N LEU A 131 7.70 -15.09 3.15
CA LEU A 131 8.40 -15.44 1.91
C LEU A 131 8.33 -16.92 1.57
N GLU A 132 8.53 -17.81 2.54
CA GLU A 132 8.55 -19.26 2.35
C GLU A 132 7.20 -19.78 1.84
N GLU A 133 6.11 -19.24 2.36
CA GLU A 133 4.75 -19.58 1.96
C GLU A 133 4.31 -18.83 0.70
N ALA A 134 4.91 -17.68 0.41
CA ALA A 134 4.67 -16.91 -0.81
C ALA A 134 5.36 -17.51 -2.05
N ASN A 135 6.54 -18.15 -1.87
CA ASN A 135 7.35 -18.70 -2.95
C ASN A 135 6.59 -19.63 -3.92
N PRO A 136 5.70 -20.54 -3.48
CA PRO A 136 4.91 -21.36 -4.40
C PRO A 136 3.99 -20.56 -5.33
N TYR A 137 3.58 -19.37 -4.95
CA TYR A 137 2.65 -18.50 -5.71
C TYR A 137 3.36 -17.51 -6.63
N LYS A 138 4.62 -17.13 -6.34
CA LYS A 138 5.39 -16.16 -7.15
C LYS A 138 5.46 -16.50 -8.64
N PRO A 139 5.71 -17.76 -9.08
CA PRO A 139 5.74 -18.09 -10.49
C PRO A 139 4.43 -17.82 -11.22
N MET A 140 3.29 -18.21 -10.64
CA MET A 140 1.96 -18.00 -11.22
C MET A 140 1.58 -16.50 -11.25
N MET A 141 1.95 -15.74 -10.23
CA MET A 141 1.77 -14.30 -10.19
C MET A 141 2.57 -13.62 -11.31
N LYS A 142 3.84 -14.01 -11.49
CA LYS A 142 4.71 -13.50 -12.55
C LYS A 142 4.18 -13.82 -13.95
N GLU A 143 3.72 -15.04 -14.19
CA GLU A 143 3.08 -15.44 -15.46
C GLU A 143 1.82 -14.63 -15.74
N ALA A 144 1.08 -14.27 -14.70
CA ALA A 144 -0.11 -13.44 -14.79
C ALA A 144 0.19 -11.93 -14.93
N ASN A 145 1.44 -11.49 -14.87
CA ASN A 145 1.87 -10.10 -14.75
C ASN A 145 1.26 -9.36 -13.54
N LEU A 146 1.08 -10.08 -12.43
CA LEU A 146 0.61 -9.54 -11.17
C LEU A 146 1.76 -9.52 -10.17
N ALA A 147 1.90 -8.42 -9.43
CA ALA A 147 2.87 -8.33 -8.36
C ALA A 147 2.34 -9.00 -7.07
N LEU A 148 3.20 -9.70 -6.37
CA LEU A 148 3.01 -10.06 -4.97
C LEU A 148 4.02 -9.23 -4.17
N ILE A 149 3.52 -8.32 -3.33
CA ILE A 149 4.36 -7.34 -2.65
C ILE A 149 5.08 -8.00 -1.47
N ASP A 150 6.40 -7.86 -1.46
CA ASP A 150 7.24 -8.36 -0.38
C ASP A 150 7.37 -7.35 0.75
N PHE A 151 7.40 -7.86 2.00
CA PHE A 151 7.51 -7.06 3.21
C PHE A 151 8.90 -7.18 3.83
N ILE A 152 9.42 -6.06 4.34
CA ILE A 152 10.63 -6.02 5.16
C ILE A 152 10.32 -5.28 6.46
N ALA A 153 10.75 -5.88 7.57
CA ALA A 153 10.72 -5.28 8.89
C ALA A 153 12.11 -4.78 9.32
N PRO A 154 12.21 -3.74 10.17
CA PRO A 154 13.50 -3.26 10.69
C PRO A 154 14.31 -4.32 11.44
N THR A 155 13.64 -5.37 11.90
CA THR A 155 14.24 -6.51 12.63
C THR A 155 14.81 -7.60 11.72
N ASP A 156 14.64 -7.50 10.40
CA ASP A 156 15.14 -8.50 9.47
C ASP A 156 16.68 -8.45 9.36
N SER A 157 17.32 -9.64 9.36
CA SER A 157 18.75 -9.74 9.13
C SER A 157 19.11 -9.40 7.68
N LYS A 158 20.39 -9.08 7.43
CA LYS A 158 20.89 -8.83 6.06
C LYS A 158 20.65 -10.03 5.12
N GLU A 159 20.85 -11.23 5.63
CA GLU A 159 20.60 -12.48 4.89
C GLU A 159 19.14 -12.59 4.51
N ARG A 160 18.22 -12.32 5.47
CA ARG A 160 16.79 -12.35 5.24
C ARG A 160 16.36 -11.30 4.20
N ILE A 161 16.87 -10.07 4.32
CA ILE A 161 16.63 -9.00 3.36
C ILE A 161 17.05 -9.44 1.96
N LYS A 162 18.25 -9.98 1.80
CA LYS A 162 18.77 -10.46 0.53
C LYS A 162 17.85 -11.51 -0.11
N GLU A 163 17.33 -12.46 0.68
CA GLU A 163 16.39 -13.47 0.20
C GLU A 163 15.10 -12.83 -0.28
N ILE A 164 14.51 -11.93 0.51
CA ILE A 164 13.23 -11.28 0.20
C ILE A 164 13.33 -10.47 -1.10
N VAL A 165 14.40 -9.67 -1.26
CA VAL A 165 14.49 -8.73 -2.37
C VAL A 165 14.96 -9.35 -3.69
N THR A 166 15.40 -10.61 -3.71
CA THR A 166 15.94 -11.26 -4.90
C THR A 166 14.95 -11.25 -6.08
N ASP A 167 13.68 -11.48 -5.80
CA ASP A 167 12.60 -11.51 -6.79
C ASP A 167 11.51 -10.46 -6.52
N ALA A 168 11.83 -9.43 -5.72
CA ALA A 168 10.86 -8.41 -5.35
C ALA A 168 10.32 -7.66 -6.59
N GLN A 169 9.02 -7.47 -6.63
CA GLN A 169 8.31 -6.87 -7.75
C GLN A 169 7.68 -5.55 -7.33
N LYS A 170 7.53 -4.63 -8.28
CA LYS A 170 6.82 -3.36 -8.16
C LYS A 170 7.39 -2.43 -7.08
N PHE A 171 7.29 -2.80 -5.82
CA PHE A 171 7.94 -2.14 -4.68
C PHE A 171 8.07 -3.08 -3.47
N ILE A 172 8.95 -2.72 -2.55
CA ILE A 172 9.13 -3.38 -1.25
C ILE A 172 8.35 -2.58 -0.22
N TYR A 173 7.50 -3.24 0.55
CA TYR A 173 6.78 -2.64 1.66
C TYR A 173 7.67 -2.66 2.91
N LEU A 174 8.29 -1.53 3.24
CA LEU A 174 9.03 -1.37 4.49
C LEU A 174 8.07 -1.04 5.62
N VAL A 175 7.90 -1.98 6.55
CA VAL A 175 7.08 -1.78 7.75
C VAL A 175 7.86 -0.91 8.72
N ALA A 176 7.46 0.36 8.86
CA ALA A 176 7.99 1.17 9.94
C ALA A 176 7.33 0.72 11.24
N TYR A 177 8.07 0.04 12.11
CA TYR A 177 7.58 -0.37 13.41
C TYR A 177 7.18 0.89 14.18
N ALA A 178 5.89 1.13 14.26
CA ALA A 178 5.35 2.02 15.27
C ALA A 178 5.46 1.26 16.57
N GLY A 179 6.54 1.45 17.31
CA GLY A 179 6.67 0.95 18.67
C GLY A 179 5.40 1.32 19.45
N ILE A 180 5.03 0.47 20.41
CA ILE A 180 3.90 0.65 21.31
C ILE A 180 3.69 2.14 21.57
N THR A 181 2.53 2.64 21.19
CA THR A 181 2.09 4.02 21.33
C THR A 181 2.59 4.65 22.64
N GLY A 182 3.54 5.60 22.55
CA GLY A 182 4.01 6.35 23.71
C GLY A 182 5.52 6.57 23.83
N SER A 183 6.38 5.92 23.04
CA SER A 183 7.84 6.05 23.19
C SER A 183 8.50 7.17 22.40
N GLY A 184 7.77 7.99 21.65
CA GLY A 184 8.26 9.26 21.10
C GLY A 184 9.54 9.25 20.22
N GLN A 185 10.12 8.10 19.95
CA GLN A 185 11.31 7.97 19.09
C GLN A 185 10.87 7.43 17.73
N SER A 186 11.03 8.24 16.68
CA SER A 186 10.99 7.74 15.32
C SER A 186 12.21 6.83 15.15
N GLU A 187 11.95 5.56 14.85
CA GLU A 187 13.02 4.62 14.56
C GLU A 187 13.75 5.08 13.30
N ASP A 188 15.08 5.17 13.37
CA ASP A 188 15.89 5.52 12.20
C ASP A 188 15.87 4.35 11.20
N LEU A 189 15.18 4.54 10.08
CA LEU A 189 15.06 3.53 9.03
C LEU A 189 16.25 3.52 8.06
N GLN A 190 17.19 4.46 8.16
CA GLN A 190 18.31 4.57 7.22
C GLN A 190 19.20 3.32 7.19
N PRO A 191 19.51 2.63 8.32
CA PRO A 191 20.30 1.40 8.28
C PRO A 191 19.61 0.29 7.47
N ILE A 192 18.30 0.09 7.66
CA ILE A 192 17.57 -0.96 6.93
C ILE A 192 17.43 -0.61 5.44
N ILE A 193 17.16 0.65 5.11
CA ILE A 193 17.09 1.14 3.73
C ILE A 193 18.44 0.91 3.03
N THR A 194 19.55 1.21 3.70
CA THR A 194 20.89 0.98 3.17
C THR A 194 21.11 -0.51 2.89
N ASN A 195 20.73 -1.38 3.80
CA ASN A 195 20.83 -2.83 3.61
C ASN A 195 19.98 -3.32 2.42
N ILE A 196 18.77 -2.81 2.24
CA ILE A 196 17.92 -3.15 1.10
C ILE A 196 18.61 -2.74 -0.22
N ARG A 197 19.15 -1.52 -0.28
CA ARG A 197 19.80 -0.97 -1.47
C ARG A 197 21.10 -1.68 -1.86
N GLU A 198 21.74 -2.44 -0.95
CA GLU A 198 22.88 -3.27 -1.28
C GLU A 198 22.51 -4.42 -2.26
N TYR A 199 21.25 -4.84 -2.30
CA TYR A 199 20.81 -6.03 -3.02
C TYR A 199 19.79 -5.78 -4.14
N THR A 200 19.14 -4.62 -4.18
CA THR A 200 18.10 -4.35 -5.18
C THR A 200 17.92 -2.86 -5.47
N ASP A 201 17.52 -2.55 -6.70
CA ASP A 201 17.02 -1.23 -7.14
C ASP A 201 15.48 -1.15 -7.08
N THR A 202 14.78 -2.20 -6.64
CA THR A 202 13.32 -2.19 -6.48
C THR A 202 12.91 -1.06 -5.54
N PRO A 203 11.92 -0.23 -5.90
CA PRO A 203 11.46 0.87 -5.07
C PRO A 203 11.09 0.41 -3.65
N VAL A 204 11.41 1.23 -2.65
CA VAL A 204 11.06 0.98 -1.25
C VAL A 204 10.03 2.00 -0.81
N TYR A 205 8.87 1.53 -0.36
CA TYR A 205 7.82 2.39 0.19
C TYR A 205 7.63 2.11 1.66
N VAL A 206 7.56 3.16 2.46
CA VAL A 206 7.36 3.03 3.90
C VAL A 206 5.89 3.15 4.25
N GLY A 207 5.39 2.17 5.00
CA GLY A 207 4.06 2.19 5.60
C GLY A 207 4.11 2.26 7.11
N PHE A 208 2.96 2.51 7.74
CA PHE A 208 2.73 2.73 9.16
C PHE A 208 3.18 4.09 9.70
N GLY A 209 2.24 4.77 10.37
CA GLY A 209 2.47 6.06 11.03
C GLY A 209 2.73 7.22 10.07
N VAL A 210 2.30 7.09 8.80
CA VAL A 210 2.37 8.17 7.81
C VAL A 210 1.04 8.95 7.83
N ASP A 211 1.16 10.24 8.08
CA ASP A 211 0.08 11.23 7.99
C ASP A 211 0.65 12.58 7.52
N GLN A 212 -0.17 13.62 7.45
CA GLN A 212 0.25 14.96 7.02
C GLN A 212 1.36 15.60 7.88
N ASN A 213 1.57 15.12 9.11
CA ASN A 213 2.59 15.68 10.01
C ASN A 213 3.92 14.93 9.92
N THR A 214 3.89 13.68 9.45
CA THR A 214 5.04 12.77 9.43
C THR A 214 5.55 12.43 8.03
N ALA A 215 4.74 12.70 6.99
CA ALA A 215 5.01 12.28 5.61
C ALA A 215 6.37 12.74 5.08
N GLN A 216 6.74 14.01 5.28
CA GLN A 216 8.02 14.56 4.81
C GLN A 216 9.21 13.85 5.45
N GLU A 217 9.14 13.57 6.75
CA GLU A 217 10.19 12.87 7.48
C GLU A 217 10.28 11.40 7.06
N LYS A 218 9.15 10.72 7.02
CA LYS A 218 9.04 9.30 6.63
C LYS A 218 9.47 9.05 5.19
N ALA A 219 9.32 10.04 4.31
CA ALA A 219 9.75 9.93 2.92
C ALA A 219 11.27 9.99 2.73
N LYS A 220 12.07 10.30 3.75
CA LYS A 220 13.53 10.39 3.61
C LYS A 220 14.15 9.02 3.28
N GLY A 221 14.94 8.96 2.22
CA GLY A 221 15.67 7.76 1.80
C GLY A 221 14.84 6.68 1.11
N VAL A 222 13.51 6.82 1.04
CA VAL A 222 12.61 5.89 0.35
C VAL A 222 12.02 6.50 -0.92
N ASP A 223 11.42 5.68 -1.78
CA ASP A 223 10.85 6.09 -3.07
C ASP A 223 9.36 6.42 -2.97
N GLY A 224 8.73 6.10 -1.84
CA GLY A 224 7.31 6.41 -1.63
C GLY A 224 6.87 6.18 -0.20
N VAL A 225 5.64 6.59 0.07
CA VAL A 225 4.98 6.41 1.36
C VAL A 225 3.60 5.79 1.19
N ILE A 226 3.15 5.05 2.20
CA ILE A 226 1.86 4.37 2.22
C ILE A 226 1.03 4.93 3.37
N VAL A 227 -0.17 5.43 3.07
CA VAL A 227 -1.07 6.07 4.03
C VAL A 227 -2.35 5.27 4.15
N GLY A 228 -2.61 4.71 5.32
CA GLY A 228 -3.82 3.93 5.61
C GLY A 228 -4.63 4.54 6.75
N SER A 229 -4.20 4.33 7.98
CA SER A 229 -4.95 4.68 9.18
C SER A 229 -5.37 6.15 9.25
N ALA A 230 -4.57 7.08 8.71
CA ALA A 230 -4.92 8.50 8.67
C ALA A 230 -6.20 8.76 7.85
N PHE A 231 -6.33 8.12 6.69
CA PHE A 231 -7.53 8.22 5.85
C PHE A 231 -8.71 7.47 6.45
N VAL A 232 -8.48 6.23 6.91
CA VAL A 232 -9.55 5.39 7.49
C VAL A 232 -10.12 6.01 8.77
N LYS A 233 -9.33 6.73 9.56
CA LYS A 233 -9.81 7.48 10.72
C LYS A 233 -10.86 8.52 10.34
N ILE A 234 -10.68 9.21 9.21
CA ILE A 234 -11.66 10.18 8.68
C ILE A 234 -12.88 9.46 8.11
N LEU A 235 -12.70 8.29 7.46
CA LEU A 235 -13.83 7.46 7.01
C LEU A 235 -14.74 7.06 8.18
N LEU A 236 -14.16 6.80 9.35
CA LEU A 236 -14.88 6.40 10.57
C LEU A 236 -15.51 7.57 11.34
N ASP A 237 -15.29 8.82 10.93
CA ASP A 237 -15.84 9.99 11.59
C ASP A 237 -17.34 10.13 11.25
N ASP A 238 -18.19 9.75 12.19
CA ASP A 238 -19.64 9.81 12.05
C ASP A 238 -20.19 11.25 12.04
N GLY A 239 -19.39 12.26 12.41
CA GLY A 239 -19.72 13.69 12.32
C GLY A 239 -19.60 14.27 10.91
N LEU A 240 -19.04 13.53 9.94
CA LEU A 240 -18.86 13.96 8.57
C LEU A 240 -19.77 13.19 7.62
N ASN A 241 -20.40 13.91 6.67
CA ASN A 241 -21.09 13.26 5.55
C ASN A 241 -20.08 12.77 4.49
N ASN A 242 -20.55 11.97 3.53
CA ASN A 242 -19.69 11.36 2.49
C ASN A 242 -18.90 12.39 1.69
N THR A 243 -19.52 13.48 1.26
CA THR A 243 -18.85 14.56 0.51
C THR A 243 -17.74 15.20 1.33
N GLN A 244 -17.98 15.48 2.61
CA GLN A 244 -17.00 16.04 3.52
C GLN A 244 -15.82 15.10 3.75
N LYS A 245 -16.08 13.79 3.87
CA LYS A 245 -15.03 12.76 3.98
C LYS A 245 -14.15 12.74 2.73
N ILE A 246 -14.73 12.69 1.55
CA ILE A 246 -14.01 12.71 0.27
C ILE A 246 -13.15 13.98 0.17
N THR A 247 -13.73 15.15 0.38
CA THR A 247 -13.00 16.43 0.30
C THR A 247 -11.82 16.49 1.28
N LYS A 248 -12.03 16.02 2.51
CA LYS A 248 -10.99 16.06 3.55
C LYS A 248 -9.86 15.09 3.26
N ILE A 249 -10.16 13.85 2.85
CA ILE A 249 -9.16 12.82 2.58
C ILE A 249 -8.37 13.17 1.32
N SER A 250 -9.03 13.57 0.23
CA SER A 250 -8.34 13.99 -1.00
C SER A 250 -7.48 15.25 -0.80
N GLY A 251 -7.93 16.19 0.04
CA GLY A 251 -7.13 17.35 0.43
C GLY A 251 -5.84 16.96 1.16
N ILE A 252 -5.94 16.06 2.14
CA ILE A 252 -4.77 15.55 2.87
C ILE A 252 -3.86 14.73 1.95
N ALA A 253 -4.42 13.92 1.04
CA ALA A 253 -3.61 13.16 0.08
C ALA A 253 -2.79 14.09 -0.82
N LYS A 254 -3.40 15.16 -1.32
CA LYS A 254 -2.70 16.18 -2.12
C LYS A 254 -1.59 16.87 -1.32
N GLU A 255 -1.86 17.26 -0.08
CA GLU A 255 -0.86 17.87 0.81
C GLU A 255 0.32 16.93 1.06
N ILE A 256 0.07 15.65 1.37
CA ILE A 256 1.11 14.64 1.54
C ILE A 256 1.91 14.47 0.25
N LYS A 257 1.25 14.39 -0.91
CA LYS A 257 1.94 14.24 -2.21
C LYS A 257 2.88 15.41 -2.50
N GLU A 258 2.49 16.62 -2.14
CA GLU A 258 3.33 17.81 -2.24
C GLU A 258 4.51 17.72 -1.26
N GLN A 259 4.27 17.40 0.02
CA GLN A 259 5.29 17.34 1.07
C GLN A 259 6.39 16.31 0.81
N ILE A 260 6.06 15.13 0.26
CA ILE A 260 7.06 14.08 -0.01
C ILE A 260 7.93 14.39 -1.22
N ASN A 261 7.61 15.43 -2.00
CA ASN A 261 8.30 15.83 -3.22
C ASN A 261 8.96 17.22 -3.14
N ILE A 262 9.10 17.74 -1.90
CA ILE A 262 9.82 19.00 -1.64
C ILE A 262 11.33 18.79 -1.60
#